data_0f0ee4cdfb2a6ef1d728ba5a470b7575
#
_entry.id   0f0ee4cdfb2a6ef1d728ba5a470b7575
#
_cell.length_a   1.000
_cell.length_b   1.000
_cell.length_c   1.000
_cell.angle_alpha   90.00
_cell.angle_beta   90.00
_cell.angle_gamma   90.00
#
_symmetry.space_group_name_H-M   'P 1'
#
loop_
_entity.id
_entity.type
_entity.pdbx_description
1 polymer ?
#
loop_
_entity_poly.entity_id
_entity_poly.type
_entity_poly.pdbx_seq_one_letter_code
_entity_poly.pdbx_strand_id
1 'polypeptide(L)'
;MNTTNAKKKGLSTETLVLSALMTSLVIVFQCLATYTTFFGPFSTAIGLIPIVIGAVLCGPVIGAWLGLVFGLVVMITGGANLFFAFNIIGTIITVVVKGSACGLVAGYVNQLLQKFNRTVAVIAAAIVCPIVNTGIFLLGCILFFMPYANEIANLLQLNVSGMAVFAALAFGNFLFEIGMNIVLSPIMVKIIEVAEKTFNRKGKKMAHAAQPVEAEAENSEENN
;
A
#
# COMPACT_ATOMS: atom_id res chain seq x y z
N MET A 1 3.76 17.27 -40.70
CA MET A 1 4.13 17.27 -39.27
C MET A 1 2.88 17.03 -38.45
N ASN A 2 2.59 15.76 -38.13
CA ASN A 2 1.45 15.38 -37.31
C ASN A 2 1.94 15.29 -35.86
N THR A 3 1.68 16.32 -35.07
CA THR A 3 1.83 16.27 -33.60
C THR A 3 0.67 15.48 -33.03
N THR A 4 0.89 14.21 -32.77
CA THR A 4 -0.01 13.36 -32.00
C THR A 4 -0.10 13.90 -30.58
N ASN A 5 -1.16 14.65 -30.29
CA ASN A 5 -1.55 15.02 -28.92
C ASN A 5 -1.88 13.73 -28.14
N ALA A 6 -0.89 13.19 -27.46
CA ALA A 6 -1.10 12.17 -26.42
C ALA A 6 -1.88 12.82 -25.27
N LYS A 7 -3.20 12.74 -25.36
CA LYS A 7 -4.11 13.14 -24.28
C LYS A 7 -3.69 12.38 -23.02
N LYS A 8 -3.05 13.06 -22.07
CA LYS A 8 -2.75 12.49 -20.73
C LYS A 8 -4.08 12.01 -20.16
N LYS A 9 -4.25 10.69 -20.09
CA LYS A 9 -5.44 10.06 -19.52
C LYS A 9 -5.40 10.36 -18.03
N GLY A 10 -6.14 11.36 -17.57
CA GLY A 10 -6.28 11.68 -16.15
C GLY A 10 -6.84 10.47 -15.39
N LEU A 11 -6.55 10.40 -14.08
CA LEU A 11 -7.15 9.39 -13.20
C LEU A 11 -8.68 9.48 -13.32
N SER A 12 -9.35 8.33 -13.44
CA SER A 12 -10.80 8.31 -13.45
C SER A 12 -11.33 8.82 -12.10
N THR A 13 -12.49 9.45 -12.08
CA THR A 13 -13.12 9.93 -10.83
C THR A 13 -13.29 8.79 -9.83
N GLU A 14 -13.57 7.58 -10.30
CA GLU A 14 -13.69 6.39 -9.47
C GLU A 14 -12.37 6.03 -8.80
N THR A 15 -11.27 6.03 -9.55
CA THR A 15 -9.92 5.79 -9.01
C THR A 15 -9.54 6.85 -7.98
N LEU A 16 -9.90 8.11 -8.22
CA LEU A 16 -9.62 9.22 -7.30
C LEU A 16 -10.37 9.03 -5.97
N VAL A 17 -11.67 8.74 -6.02
CA VAL A 17 -12.50 8.50 -4.83
C VAL A 17 -11.98 7.29 -4.04
N LEU A 18 -11.65 6.21 -4.72
CA LEU A 18 -11.14 5.00 -4.09
C LEU A 18 -9.77 5.24 -3.45
N SER A 19 -8.88 5.99 -4.13
CA SER A 19 -7.58 6.36 -3.59
C SER A 19 -7.71 7.21 -2.33
N ALA A 20 -8.64 8.17 -2.31
CA ALA A 20 -8.91 9.01 -1.14
C ALA A 20 -9.44 8.17 0.04
N LEU A 21 -10.34 7.22 -0.21
CA LEU A 21 -10.86 6.32 0.80
C LEU A 21 -9.76 5.41 1.36
N MET A 22 -8.92 4.83 0.50
CA MET A 22 -7.78 4.01 0.94
C MET A 22 -6.76 4.84 1.72
N THR A 23 -6.51 6.09 1.32
CA THR A 23 -5.64 7.02 2.05
C THR A 23 -6.15 7.25 3.48
N SER A 24 -7.45 7.49 3.64
CA SER A 24 -8.08 7.66 4.96
C SER A 24 -7.94 6.39 5.81
N LEU A 25 -8.13 5.20 5.23
CA LEU A 25 -7.97 3.92 5.92
C LEU A 25 -6.51 3.68 6.35
N VAL A 26 -5.52 4.03 5.51
CA VAL A 26 -4.09 3.96 5.87
C VAL A 26 -3.82 4.81 7.10
N ILE A 27 -4.31 6.06 7.11
CA ILE A 27 -4.11 6.98 8.24
C ILE A 27 -4.73 6.41 9.51
N VAL A 28 -6.00 6.01 9.46
CA VAL A 28 -6.73 5.48 10.62
C VAL A 28 -6.08 4.22 11.16
N PHE A 29 -5.76 3.25 10.30
CA PHE A 29 -5.16 1.99 10.73
C PHE A 29 -3.75 2.18 11.27
N GLN A 30 -2.97 3.09 10.70
CA GLN A 30 -1.64 3.38 11.23
C GLN A 30 -1.69 4.12 12.56
N CYS A 31 -2.61 5.07 12.75
CA CYS A 31 -2.83 5.69 14.05
C CYS A 31 -3.25 4.65 15.10
N LEU A 32 -4.22 3.78 14.78
CA LEU A 32 -4.63 2.71 15.68
C LEU A 32 -3.46 1.77 16.01
N ALA A 33 -2.67 1.38 15.01
CA ALA A 33 -1.51 0.51 15.18
C ALA A 33 -0.48 1.11 16.15
N THR A 34 -0.26 2.42 16.10
CA THR A 34 0.69 3.09 17.00
C THR A 34 0.19 3.12 18.45
N TYR A 35 -1.11 3.26 18.68
CA TYR A 35 -1.67 3.25 20.03
C TYR A 35 -1.87 1.84 20.62
N THR A 36 -1.92 0.82 19.78
CA THR A 36 -2.07 -0.59 20.18
C THR A 36 -0.73 -1.32 20.27
N THR A 37 0.35 -0.66 20.67
CA THR A 37 1.67 -1.28 20.90
C THR A 37 1.64 -2.26 22.09
N PHE A 38 0.90 -3.36 21.92
CA PHE A 38 0.78 -4.43 22.93
C PHE A 38 2.07 -5.26 23.07
N PHE A 39 2.97 -5.17 22.08
CA PHE A 39 4.18 -6.02 21.98
C PHE A 39 5.49 -5.22 21.92
N GLY A 40 5.58 -4.07 22.59
CA GLY A 40 6.82 -3.29 22.65
C GLY A 40 7.00 -2.33 21.45
N PRO A 41 8.21 -2.02 21.00
CA PRO A 41 8.50 -1.01 19.99
C PRO A 41 8.05 -1.40 18.56
N PHE A 42 7.29 -2.46 18.43
CA PHE A 42 6.80 -2.98 17.14
C PHE A 42 5.45 -2.35 16.81
N SER A 43 5.42 -1.44 15.86
CA SER A 43 4.16 -0.94 15.32
C SER A 43 3.52 -2.04 14.48
N THR A 44 2.33 -2.47 14.89
CA THR A 44 1.55 -3.46 14.14
C THR A 44 1.20 -2.89 12.76
N ALA A 45 1.70 -3.50 11.70
CA ALA A 45 1.53 -2.99 10.33
C ALA A 45 0.16 -3.34 9.72
N ILE A 46 -0.91 -3.17 10.50
CA ILE A 46 -2.29 -3.24 9.97
C ILE A 46 -2.50 -2.22 8.84
N GLY A 47 -1.71 -1.12 8.85
CA GLY A 47 -1.69 -0.12 7.79
C GLY A 47 -1.26 -0.63 6.42
N LEU A 48 -0.57 -1.78 6.32
CA LEU A 48 -0.20 -2.36 5.01
C LEU A 48 -1.41 -2.93 4.25
N ILE A 49 -2.47 -3.34 4.95
CA ILE A 49 -3.68 -3.92 4.32
C ILE A 49 -4.33 -2.98 3.32
N PRO A 50 -4.71 -1.73 3.67
CA PRO A 50 -5.29 -0.80 2.71
C PRO A 50 -4.30 -0.39 1.61
N ILE A 51 -2.97 -0.44 1.86
CA ILE A 51 -1.96 -0.21 0.82
C ILE A 51 -2.05 -1.30 -0.25
N VAL A 52 -2.10 -2.58 0.15
CA VAL A 52 -2.24 -3.71 -0.77
C VAL A 52 -3.55 -3.61 -1.55
N ILE A 53 -4.68 -3.38 -0.87
CA ILE A 53 -5.99 -3.25 -1.53
C ILE A 53 -5.97 -2.10 -2.55
N GLY A 54 -5.46 -0.94 -2.17
CA GLY A 54 -5.36 0.23 -3.04
C GLY A 54 -4.41 0.02 -4.22
N ALA A 55 -3.26 -0.63 -3.99
CA ALA A 55 -2.30 -0.98 -5.04
C ALA A 55 -2.90 -1.97 -6.07
N VAL A 56 -3.71 -2.91 -5.60
CA VAL A 56 -4.40 -3.90 -6.45
C VAL A 56 -5.52 -3.25 -7.27
N LEU A 57 -6.33 -2.40 -6.67
CA LEU A 57 -7.49 -1.78 -7.32
C LEU A 57 -7.13 -0.57 -8.20
N CYS A 58 -6.20 0.26 -7.74
CA CYS A 58 -5.86 1.53 -8.38
C CYS A 58 -4.51 1.52 -9.10
N GLY A 59 -3.73 0.44 -8.95
CA GLY A 59 -2.44 0.26 -9.61
C GLY A 59 -1.22 0.70 -8.78
N PRO A 60 0.01 0.42 -9.31
CA PRO A 60 1.26 0.59 -8.57
C PRO A 60 1.55 2.02 -8.11
N VAL A 61 1.21 3.02 -8.92
CA VAL A 61 1.45 4.43 -8.60
C VAL A 61 0.64 4.87 -7.38
N ILE A 62 -0.62 4.45 -7.31
CA ILE A 62 -1.46 4.72 -6.14
C ILE A 62 -0.98 3.90 -4.95
N GLY A 63 -0.52 2.67 -5.16
CA GLY A 63 0.15 1.89 -4.12
C GLY A 63 1.35 2.63 -3.52
N ALA A 64 2.21 3.22 -4.36
CA ALA A 64 3.35 4.03 -3.91
C ALA A 64 2.89 5.27 -3.12
N TRP A 65 1.84 5.95 -3.56
CA TRP A 65 1.24 7.07 -2.82
C TRP A 65 0.74 6.66 -1.44
N LEU A 66 -0.02 5.57 -1.35
CA LEU A 66 -0.53 5.05 -0.08
C LEU A 66 0.60 4.65 0.87
N GLY A 67 1.67 4.03 0.34
CA GLY A 67 2.86 3.71 1.10
C GLY A 67 3.65 4.95 1.55
N LEU A 68 3.68 6.02 0.76
CA LEU A 68 4.24 7.31 1.16
C LEU A 68 3.44 7.90 2.33
N VAL A 69 2.11 7.93 2.23
CA VAL A 69 1.23 8.41 3.31
C VAL A 69 1.44 7.58 4.58
N PHE A 70 1.51 6.26 4.46
CA PHE A 70 1.85 5.37 5.58
C PHE A 70 3.15 5.79 6.26
N GLY A 71 4.23 5.99 5.49
CA GLY A 71 5.53 6.43 6.02
C GLY A 71 5.43 7.78 6.75
N LEU A 72 4.71 8.76 6.19
CA LEU A 72 4.48 10.05 6.82
C LEU A 72 3.74 9.92 8.16
N VAL A 73 2.69 9.09 8.21
CA VAL A 73 1.93 8.85 9.44
C VAL A 73 2.79 8.15 10.48
N VAL A 74 3.62 7.17 10.12
CA VAL A 74 4.58 6.52 11.03
C VAL A 74 5.51 7.55 11.68
N MET A 75 6.01 8.53 10.91
CA MET A 75 6.88 9.59 11.44
C MET A 75 6.12 10.52 12.40
N ILE A 76 4.91 10.94 12.06
CA ILE A 76 4.10 11.86 12.86
C ILE A 76 3.61 11.20 14.15
N THR A 77 3.23 9.92 14.11
CA THR A 77 2.69 9.18 15.25
C THR A 77 3.76 8.65 16.21
N GLY A 78 5.04 8.89 15.92
CA GLY A 78 6.15 8.50 16.78
C GLY A 78 6.67 7.07 16.57
N GLY A 79 6.13 6.33 15.59
CA GLY A 79 6.61 4.98 15.26
C GLY A 79 8.07 4.91 14.78
N ALA A 80 8.69 6.05 14.49
CA ALA A 80 10.08 6.17 14.08
C ALA A 80 10.97 6.90 15.12
N ASN A 81 10.45 7.25 16.32
CA ASN A 81 11.14 8.08 17.30
C ASN A 81 12.48 7.52 17.74
N LEU A 82 12.58 6.20 17.91
CA LEU A 82 13.83 5.53 18.23
C LEU A 82 14.94 5.89 17.24
N PHE A 83 14.63 5.84 15.95
CA PHE A 83 15.61 6.11 14.89
C PHE A 83 15.87 7.61 14.68
N PHE A 84 14.88 8.46 14.91
CA PHE A 84 15.04 9.92 14.87
C PHE A 84 16.07 10.42 15.91
N ALA A 85 16.16 9.77 17.07
CA ALA A 85 17.13 10.12 18.10
C ALA A 85 18.59 9.96 17.63
N PHE A 86 18.86 9.07 16.69
CA PHE A 86 20.21 8.77 16.20
C PHE A 86 20.52 9.46 14.86
N ASN A 87 19.61 9.41 13.89
CA ASN A 87 19.85 9.98 12.56
C ASN A 87 18.54 10.40 11.90
N ILE A 88 18.24 11.69 11.93
CA ILE A 88 16.99 12.27 11.38
C ILE A 88 16.89 12.04 9.88
N ILE A 89 17.95 12.35 9.12
CA ILE A 89 17.94 12.25 7.65
C ILE A 89 17.81 10.79 7.22
N GLY A 90 18.59 9.91 7.84
CA GLY A 90 18.54 8.46 7.58
C GLY A 90 17.15 7.87 7.87
N THR A 91 16.49 8.33 8.94
CA THR A 91 15.12 7.91 9.29
C THR A 91 14.12 8.34 8.23
N ILE A 92 14.12 9.61 7.82
CA ILE A 92 13.20 10.13 6.81
C ILE A 92 13.36 9.35 5.49
N ILE A 93 14.59 9.21 5.00
CA ILE A 93 14.87 8.49 3.75
C ILE A 93 14.38 7.05 3.86
N THR A 94 14.75 6.34 4.92
CA THR A 94 14.39 4.94 5.11
C THR A 94 12.87 4.75 5.16
N VAL A 95 12.16 5.57 5.93
CA VAL A 95 10.70 5.44 6.14
C VAL A 95 9.92 5.79 4.86
N VAL A 96 10.32 6.85 4.16
CA VAL A 96 9.68 7.25 2.90
C VAL A 96 9.91 6.20 1.82
N VAL A 97 11.15 5.73 1.66
CA VAL A 97 11.50 4.76 0.62
C VAL A 97 10.84 3.41 0.89
N LYS A 98 10.91 2.89 2.12
CA LYS A 98 10.30 1.59 2.45
C LYS A 98 8.79 1.58 2.22
N GLY A 99 8.12 2.65 2.67
CA GLY A 99 6.66 2.79 2.51
C GLY A 99 6.26 2.89 1.04
N SER A 100 6.86 3.81 0.29
CA SER A 100 6.53 4.00 -1.13
C SER A 100 6.84 2.75 -1.97
N ALA A 101 7.98 2.12 -1.74
CA ALA A 101 8.41 0.96 -2.51
C ALA A 101 7.53 -0.28 -2.24
N CYS A 102 7.10 -0.52 -0.99
CA CYS A 102 6.28 -1.69 -0.68
C CYS A 102 4.93 -1.65 -1.43
N GLY A 103 4.26 -0.50 -1.47
CA GLY A 103 3.03 -0.32 -2.22
C GLY A 103 3.22 -0.38 -3.74
N LEU A 104 4.32 0.23 -4.24
CA LEU A 104 4.68 0.19 -5.65
C LEU A 104 4.90 -1.25 -6.14
N VAL A 105 5.73 -2.00 -5.43
CA VAL A 105 6.10 -3.37 -5.81
C VAL A 105 4.90 -4.31 -5.66
N ALA A 106 4.10 -4.19 -4.60
CA ALA A 106 2.86 -4.95 -4.44
C ALA A 106 1.91 -4.75 -5.64
N GLY A 107 1.75 -3.51 -6.11
CA GLY A 107 0.96 -3.20 -7.29
C GLY A 107 1.52 -3.82 -8.58
N TYR A 108 2.82 -3.78 -8.79
CA TYR A 108 3.46 -4.42 -9.96
C TYR A 108 3.33 -5.95 -9.92
N VAL A 109 3.55 -6.58 -8.76
CA VAL A 109 3.38 -8.04 -8.58
C VAL A 109 1.95 -8.44 -8.91
N ASN A 110 0.96 -7.68 -8.43
CA ASN A 110 -0.43 -7.92 -8.79
C ASN A 110 -0.66 -7.81 -10.30
N GLN A 111 -0.15 -6.76 -10.97
CA GLN A 111 -0.32 -6.58 -12.42
C GLN A 111 0.31 -7.71 -13.24
N LEU A 112 1.43 -8.26 -12.79
CA LEU A 112 2.09 -9.38 -13.45
C LEU A 112 1.31 -10.68 -13.30
N LEU A 113 0.85 -10.98 -12.08
CA LEU A 113 0.24 -12.25 -11.74
C LEU A 113 -1.26 -12.33 -12.03
N GLN A 114 -1.98 -11.21 -12.09
CA GLN A 114 -3.42 -11.18 -12.38
C GLN A 114 -3.79 -11.77 -13.74
N LYS A 115 -2.82 -11.83 -14.67
CA LYS A 115 -3.00 -12.46 -15.99
C LYS A 115 -3.17 -13.97 -15.89
N PHE A 116 -2.64 -14.59 -14.84
CA PHE A 116 -2.70 -16.03 -14.61
C PHE A 116 -3.86 -16.39 -13.67
N ASN A 117 -3.90 -15.77 -12.50
CA ASN A 117 -4.95 -16.01 -11.50
C ASN A 117 -5.10 -14.78 -10.58
N ARG A 118 -6.33 -14.26 -10.51
CA ARG A 118 -6.65 -13.05 -9.73
C ARG A 118 -6.39 -13.23 -8.24
N THR A 119 -6.84 -14.35 -7.67
CA THR A 119 -6.66 -14.65 -6.24
C THR A 119 -5.18 -14.80 -5.88
N VAL A 120 -4.42 -15.53 -6.70
CA VAL A 120 -2.98 -15.70 -6.50
C VAL A 120 -2.26 -14.37 -6.58
N ALA A 121 -2.65 -13.48 -7.50
CA ALA A 121 -2.06 -12.15 -7.64
C ALA A 121 -2.24 -11.29 -6.37
N VAL A 122 -3.44 -11.30 -5.78
CA VAL A 122 -3.73 -10.56 -4.53
C VAL A 122 -2.93 -11.12 -3.36
N ILE A 123 -2.89 -12.46 -3.20
CA ILE A 123 -2.14 -13.11 -2.13
C ILE A 123 -0.64 -12.82 -2.27
N ALA A 124 -0.10 -12.91 -3.48
CA ALA A 124 1.30 -12.59 -3.75
C ALA A 124 1.63 -11.14 -3.42
N ALA A 125 0.76 -10.18 -3.81
CA ALA A 125 0.92 -8.77 -3.47
C ALA A 125 0.90 -8.55 -1.94
N ALA A 126 0.01 -9.24 -1.22
CA ALA A 126 -0.10 -9.17 0.24
C ALA A 126 1.15 -9.73 0.96
N ILE A 127 1.81 -10.73 0.39
CA ILE A 127 3.05 -11.30 0.95
C ILE A 127 4.27 -10.43 0.59
N VAL A 128 4.36 -9.96 -0.64
CA VAL A 128 5.50 -9.17 -1.11
C VAL A 128 5.56 -7.80 -0.45
N CYS A 129 4.41 -7.20 -0.12
CA CYS A 129 4.35 -5.89 0.52
C CYS A 129 5.18 -5.82 1.83
N PRO A 130 4.96 -6.68 2.85
CA PRO A 130 5.78 -6.68 4.06
C PRO A 130 7.24 -7.10 3.81
N ILE A 131 7.51 -7.99 2.85
CA ILE A 131 8.87 -8.37 2.49
C ILE A 131 9.66 -7.15 2.02
N VAL A 132 9.10 -6.36 1.12
CA VAL A 132 9.75 -5.14 0.61
C VAL A 132 9.87 -4.08 1.71
N ASN A 133 8.81 -3.88 2.51
CA ASN A 133 8.83 -2.94 3.63
C ASN A 133 9.97 -3.24 4.61
N THR A 134 10.10 -4.50 5.06
CA THR A 134 11.13 -4.93 5.99
C THR A 134 12.52 -5.00 5.34
N GLY A 135 12.61 -5.45 4.10
CA GLY A 135 13.87 -5.50 3.37
C GLY A 135 14.51 -4.12 3.21
N ILE A 136 13.73 -3.11 2.81
CA ILE A 136 14.22 -1.73 2.69
C ILE A 136 14.52 -1.13 4.06
N PHE A 137 13.74 -1.46 5.09
CA PHE A 137 14.06 -1.06 6.46
C PHE A 137 15.44 -1.57 6.89
N LEU A 138 15.74 -2.86 6.67
CA LEU A 138 17.04 -3.45 6.98
C LEU A 138 18.19 -2.81 6.18
N LEU A 139 17.96 -2.53 4.89
CA LEU A 139 18.94 -1.79 4.08
C LEU A 139 19.20 -0.40 4.64
N GLY A 140 18.17 0.32 5.04
CA GLY A 140 18.29 1.62 5.70
C GLY A 140 19.07 1.52 7.02
N CYS A 141 18.84 0.47 7.81
CA CYS A 141 19.58 0.21 9.03
C CYS A 141 21.06 -0.01 8.75
N ILE A 142 21.41 -0.76 7.73
CA ILE A 142 22.82 -0.98 7.33
C ILE A 142 23.47 0.34 6.91
N LEU A 143 22.78 1.16 6.12
CA LEU A 143 23.35 2.36 5.52
C LEU A 143 23.48 3.52 6.52
N PHE A 144 22.51 3.69 7.42
CA PHE A 144 22.41 4.89 8.25
C PHE A 144 22.54 4.65 9.74
N PHE A 145 22.31 3.42 10.25
CA PHE A 145 22.21 3.16 11.68
C PHE A 145 23.23 2.16 12.21
N MET A 146 24.04 1.55 11.34
CA MET A 146 25.09 0.60 11.76
C MET A 146 26.05 1.16 12.84
N PRO A 147 26.49 2.44 12.77
CA PRO A 147 27.35 3.02 13.82
C PRO A 147 26.69 3.07 15.20
N TYR A 148 25.36 3.14 15.25
CA TYR A 148 24.56 3.27 16.47
C TYR A 148 24.00 1.93 16.98
N ALA A 149 24.31 0.81 16.33
CA ALA A 149 23.72 -0.50 16.63
C ALA A 149 23.86 -0.91 18.10
N ASN A 150 25.06 -0.71 18.69
CA ASN A 150 25.33 -1.08 20.09
C ASN A 150 24.60 -0.15 21.07
N GLU A 151 24.46 1.14 20.76
CA GLU A 151 23.69 2.09 21.57
C GLU A 151 22.21 1.74 21.58
N ILE A 152 21.65 1.39 20.40
CA ILE A 152 20.27 0.92 20.26
C ILE A 152 20.06 -0.38 21.04
N ALA A 153 21.01 -1.33 20.96
CA ALA A 153 20.95 -2.57 21.73
C ALA A 153 20.89 -2.31 23.23
N ASN A 154 21.77 -1.45 23.74
CA ASN A 154 21.80 -1.08 25.14
C ASN A 154 20.52 -0.38 25.59
N LEU A 155 19.99 0.54 24.79
CA LEU A 155 18.74 1.24 25.07
C LEU A 155 17.55 0.28 25.16
N LEU A 156 17.51 -0.74 24.32
CA LEU A 156 16.46 -1.74 24.26
C LEU A 156 16.74 -2.99 25.11
N GLN A 157 17.85 -3.00 25.86
CA GLN A 157 18.31 -4.13 26.69
C GLN A 157 18.43 -5.46 25.91
N LEU A 158 18.86 -5.37 24.65
CA LEU A 158 19.04 -6.54 23.78
C LEU A 158 20.47 -7.12 23.98
N ASN A 159 20.55 -8.43 24.21
CA ASN A 159 21.80 -9.15 24.33
C ASN A 159 22.41 -9.54 22.96
N VAL A 160 22.38 -8.60 22.02
CA VAL A 160 22.89 -8.77 20.65
C VAL A 160 23.62 -7.50 20.22
N SER A 161 24.51 -7.61 19.23
CA SER A 161 25.31 -6.49 18.74
C SER A 161 25.32 -6.40 17.21
N GLY A 162 25.72 -5.26 16.69
CA GLY A 162 25.86 -5.04 15.26
C GLY A 162 24.57 -5.26 14.49
N MET A 163 24.65 -5.96 13.36
CA MET A 163 23.48 -6.22 12.49
C MET A 163 22.39 -7.05 13.17
N ALA A 164 22.72 -7.89 14.15
CA ALA A 164 21.76 -8.71 14.86
C ALA A 164 20.70 -7.89 15.62
N VAL A 165 21.01 -6.65 16.01
CA VAL A 165 20.06 -5.73 16.64
C VAL A 165 18.90 -5.41 15.69
N PHE A 166 19.23 -5.02 14.46
CA PHE A 166 18.24 -4.67 13.46
C PHE A 166 17.48 -5.88 12.95
N ALA A 167 18.16 -7.03 12.84
CA ALA A 167 17.51 -8.30 12.50
C ALA A 167 16.48 -8.69 13.58
N ALA A 168 16.80 -8.56 14.86
CA ALA A 168 15.88 -8.85 15.95
C ALA A 168 14.66 -7.92 15.94
N LEU A 169 14.88 -6.61 15.74
CA LEU A 169 13.82 -5.63 15.62
C LEU A 169 12.92 -5.89 14.40
N ALA A 170 13.52 -6.19 13.26
CA ALA A 170 12.80 -6.46 12.03
C ALA A 170 12.01 -7.77 12.09
N PHE A 171 12.60 -8.84 12.67
CA PHE A 171 12.03 -10.17 12.64
C PHE A 171 10.68 -10.27 13.36
N GLY A 172 10.58 -9.69 14.56
CA GLY A 172 9.33 -9.67 15.31
C GLY A 172 8.21 -8.95 14.55
N ASN A 173 8.49 -7.75 14.04
CA ASN A 173 7.53 -6.98 13.26
C ASN A 173 7.16 -7.69 11.95
N PHE A 174 8.15 -8.25 11.24
CA PHE A 174 7.97 -8.95 9.98
C PHE A 174 7.07 -10.18 10.10
N LEU A 175 7.29 -11.01 11.12
CA LEU A 175 6.45 -12.20 11.35
C LEU A 175 5.00 -11.81 11.59
N PHE A 176 4.78 -10.75 12.36
CA PHE A 176 3.45 -10.23 12.62
C PHE A 176 2.80 -9.66 11.34
N GLU A 177 3.54 -8.85 10.58
CA GLU A 177 3.06 -8.26 9.31
C GLU A 177 2.67 -9.33 8.30
N ILE A 178 3.54 -10.31 8.05
CA ILE A 178 3.28 -11.37 7.08
C ILE A 178 2.14 -12.28 7.54
N GLY A 179 2.10 -12.62 8.83
CA GLY A 179 1.03 -13.42 9.42
C GLY A 179 -0.33 -12.74 9.26
N MET A 180 -0.44 -11.46 9.60
CA MET A 180 -1.66 -10.68 9.44
C MET A 180 -2.09 -10.55 7.97
N ASN A 181 -1.16 -10.30 7.07
CA ASN A 181 -1.47 -10.21 5.65
C ASN A 181 -1.93 -11.56 5.06
N ILE A 182 -1.35 -12.69 5.48
CA ILE A 182 -1.79 -14.01 5.05
C ILE A 182 -3.21 -14.31 5.60
N VAL A 183 -3.43 -14.11 6.90
CA VAL A 183 -4.72 -14.38 7.54
C VAL A 183 -5.83 -13.50 6.96
N LEU A 184 -5.53 -12.25 6.64
CA LEU A 184 -6.51 -11.30 6.09
C LEU A 184 -6.60 -11.33 4.55
N SER A 185 -5.70 -12.04 3.86
CA SER A 185 -5.72 -12.11 2.39
C SER A 185 -7.03 -12.62 1.80
N PRO A 186 -7.77 -13.62 2.37
CA PRO A 186 -9.09 -14.01 1.86
C PRO A 186 -10.12 -12.89 1.97
N ILE A 187 -10.04 -12.08 3.02
CA ILE A 187 -10.92 -10.91 3.20
C ILE A 187 -10.58 -9.83 2.17
N MET A 188 -9.27 -9.57 1.95
CA MET A 188 -8.81 -8.64 0.91
C MET A 188 -9.31 -9.06 -0.48
N VAL A 189 -9.21 -10.34 -0.83
CA VAL A 189 -9.72 -10.87 -2.10
C VAL A 189 -11.21 -10.59 -2.26
N LYS A 190 -12.02 -10.86 -1.23
CA LYS A 190 -13.46 -10.58 -1.27
C LYS A 190 -13.78 -9.10 -1.42
N ILE A 191 -13.09 -8.22 -0.68
CA ILE A 191 -13.27 -6.77 -0.78
C ILE A 191 -12.96 -6.30 -2.21
N ILE A 192 -11.86 -6.78 -2.80
CA ILE A 192 -11.45 -6.45 -4.14
C ILE A 192 -12.48 -6.93 -5.17
N GLU A 193 -12.96 -8.17 -5.06
CA GLU A 193 -14.00 -8.70 -5.95
C GLU A 193 -15.31 -7.90 -5.90
N VAL A 194 -15.75 -7.52 -4.69
CA VAL A 194 -16.96 -6.70 -4.53
C VAL A 194 -16.76 -5.31 -5.10
N ALA A 195 -15.62 -4.68 -4.87
CA ALA A 195 -15.29 -3.38 -5.45
C ALA A 195 -15.32 -3.43 -6.99
N GLU A 196 -14.63 -4.40 -7.60
CA GLU A 196 -14.60 -4.57 -9.06
C GLU A 196 -15.99 -4.82 -9.67
N LYS A 197 -16.82 -5.67 -9.03
CA LYS A 197 -18.20 -5.90 -9.46
C LYS A 197 -19.04 -4.62 -9.42
N THR A 198 -18.84 -3.81 -8.39
CA THR A 198 -19.58 -2.54 -8.23
C THR A 198 -19.19 -1.53 -9.31
N PHE A 199 -17.89 -1.40 -9.61
CA PHE A 199 -17.40 -0.53 -10.68
C PHE A 199 -17.87 -0.98 -12.06
N ASN A 200 -17.78 -2.28 -12.36
CA ASN A 200 -18.27 -2.83 -13.64
C ASN A 200 -19.78 -2.62 -13.84
N ARG A 201 -20.58 -2.72 -12.76
CA ARG A 201 -22.03 -2.44 -12.84
C ARG A 201 -22.33 -0.97 -13.10
N LYS A 202 -21.59 -0.05 -12.48
CA LYS A 202 -21.74 1.40 -12.71
C LYS A 202 -21.33 1.77 -14.12
N GLY A 203 -20.22 1.26 -14.62
CA GLY A 203 -19.77 1.49 -15.99
C GLY A 203 -20.82 1.04 -17.03
N LYS A 204 -21.42 -0.16 -16.85
CA LYS A 204 -22.50 -0.64 -17.72
C LYS A 204 -23.75 0.24 -17.66
N LYS A 205 -24.16 0.69 -16.46
CA LYS A 205 -25.33 1.58 -16.32
C LYS A 205 -25.11 2.93 -16.98
N MET A 206 -23.89 3.53 -16.83
CA MET A 206 -23.57 4.79 -17.50
C MET A 206 -23.49 4.63 -19.03
N ALA A 207 -22.92 3.53 -19.52
CA ALA A 207 -22.89 3.25 -20.95
C ALA A 207 -24.28 3.06 -21.54
N HIS A 208 -25.19 2.43 -20.79
CA HIS A 208 -26.60 2.26 -21.23
C HIS A 208 -27.39 3.57 -21.14
N ALA A 209 -27.09 4.43 -20.17
CA ALA A 209 -27.72 5.75 -20.04
C ALA A 209 -27.15 6.80 -21.04
N ALA A 210 -25.97 6.53 -21.59
CA ALA A 210 -25.30 7.40 -22.58
C ALA A 210 -25.62 6.98 -24.05
N GLN A 211 -26.36 5.91 -24.26
CA GLN A 211 -26.90 5.61 -25.61
C GLN A 211 -28.00 6.65 -25.93
N PRO A 212 -27.82 7.47 -26.96
CA PRO A 212 -28.78 8.50 -27.25
C PRO A 212 -30.13 7.87 -27.66
N VAL A 213 -31.20 8.60 -27.37
CA VAL A 213 -32.58 8.35 -27.83
C VAL A 213 -32.69 8.53 -29.38
N GLU A 214 -31.62 8.17 -30.10
CA GLU A 214 -31.63 8.22 -31.58
C GLU A 214 -32.45 7.08 -32.22
N ALA A 215 -32.71 6.00 -31.47
CA ALA A 215 -33.52 4.89 -32.01
C ALA A 215 -35.06 5.13 -31.99
N GLU A 216 -35.56 6.13 -31.24
CA GLU A 216 -36.99 6.47 -31.24
C GLU A 216 -37.35 7.54 -32.26
N ALA A 217 -36.40 8.28 -32.78
CA ALA A 217 -36.66 9.29 -33.81
C ALA A 217 -36.79 8.68 -35.23
N GLU A 218 -36.06 7.59 -35.51
CA GLU A 218 -36.07 6.95 -36.83
C GLU A 218 -37.36 6.13 -37.09
N ASN A 219 -38.01 5.63 -36.04
CA ASN A 219 -39.28 4.90 -36.17
C ASN A 219 -40.54 5.80 -36.25
N SER A 220 -40.43 7.09 -36.01
CA SER A 220 -41.55 8.02 -36.12
C SER A 220 -41.63 8.69 -37.49
N GLU A 221 -40.58 8.64 -38.31
CA GLU A 221 -40.60 9.18 -39.68
C GLU A 221 -41.02 8.14 -40.73
N GLU A 222 -41.01 6.83 -40.44
CA GLU A 222 -41.41 5.78 -41.38
C GLU A 222 -42.92 5.44 -41.33
N ASN A 223 -43.67 6.04 -40.38
CA ASN A 223 -45.13 5.81 -40.23
C ASN A 223 -46.00 7.05 -40.49
N ASN A 224 -45.52 8.04 -41.27
CA ASN A 224 -46.36 9.16 -41.78
C ASN A 224 -46.27 9.20 -43.35
#